data_63bb0634846eedd6a4d6e049a53a4e0a
#
_entry.id   63bb0634846eedd6a4d6e049a53a4e0a
#
_cell.length_a   1.000
_cell.length_b   1.000
_cell.length_c   1.000
_cell.angle_alpha   90.00
_cell.angle_beta   90.00
_cell.angle_gamma   90.00
#
_symmetry.space_group_name_H-M   'P 1'
#
loop_
_entity.id
_entity.type
_entity.pdbx_description
1 polymer ?
#
loop_
_entity_poly.entity_id
_entity_poly.type
_entity_poly.pdbx_seq_one_letter_code
_entity_poly.pdbx_strand_id
1 'polypeptide(L)'
;MQVSQHILMIGAVWPEPNSSAAGSRTMQLIEQFKHQNWHITFACAAADSPFSIDFQELGIEKITIELNNSSFDEFIKQLQPTIVVIDRFMIEEQFGWRVAEHCPNALRILDTIDLHCLRLARQNAFKENRPFSNEDILTSEVAKREIASIYRCDCSLMISSYEMNLLQDVFKIDKALLHYTPFLLNPIQENDTTNWPSFEERAHFVTIGNFLHEPNWNSVLYLKESIWPLIRKELPHAELHIYGAYPSPKVNQLHQPKTGFLIKGRAENAQAVMLNARICLAPLRFGAGMKGKLIDAMTQGTPSITTTIGAEAMHGDLKWGGYITDDPVEFAQKAIHLYKDKTDWLDSVNRGVQIINQIFEKQSHAKLLINRIFDLTNNLKAHRAKNFIGSMITHHTIASTKYMSRWIEEKNKKQ
;
A
#
# COMPACT_ATOMS: atom_id res chain seq x y z
N MET A 1 22.36 -27.86 -0.67
CA MET A 1 20.93 -28.01 -0.36
C MET A 1 20.45 -26.64 0.12
N GLN A 2 19.47 -26.05 -0.55
CA GLN A 2 18.86 -24.81 -0.10
C GLN A 2 18.08 -25.12 1.18
N VAL A 3 18.44 -24.50 2.30
CA VAL A 3 17.73 -24.68 3.57
C VAL A 3 16.31 -24.18 3.36
N SER A 4 15.31 -25.02 3.62
CA SER A 4 13.91 -24.61 3.57
C SER A 4 13.70 -23.47 4.55
N GLN A 5 13.22 -22.33 4.07
CA GLN A 5 12.90 -21.16 4.91
C GLN A 5 11.50 -21.30 5.48
N HIS A 6 11.33 -20.92 6.73
CA HIS A 6 10.02 -20.73 7.33
C HIS A 6 9.78 -19.26 7.58
N ILE A 7 8.79 -18.69 6.88
CA ILE A 7 8.40 -17.30 7.01
C ILE A 7 7.22 -17.17 7.94
N LEU A 8 7.35 -16.34 8.95
CA LEU A 8 6.22 -15.80 9.71
C LEU A 8 5.90 -14.41 9.17
N MET A 9 4.68 -14.23 8.66
CA MET A 9 4.15 -12.91 8.33
C MET A 9 3.23 -12.45 9.45
N ILE A 10 3.47 -11.26 10.03
CA ILE A 10 2.65 -10.68 11.09
C ILE A 10 1.89 -9.50 10.49
N GLY A 11 0.59 -9.68 10.22
CA GLY A 11 -0.26 -8.69 9.59
C GLY A 11 -0.89 -7.72 10.59
N ALA A 12 -1.07 -6.47 10.18
CA ALA A 12 -1.90 -5.50 10.90
C ALA A 12 -3.39 -5.85 10.80
N VAL A 13 -3.78 -6.41 9.67
CA VAL A 13 -5.13 -6.94 9.37
C VAL A 13 -4.98 -8.20 8.52
N TRP A 14 -6.03 -9.00 8.43
CA TRP A 14 -6.09 -10.09 7.47
C TRP A 14 -6.09 -9.52 6.04
N PRO A 15 -5.33 -10.09 5.09
CA PRO A 15 -5.25 -9.58 3.73
C PRO A 15 -6.61 -9.62 3.02
N GLU A 16 -7.02 -8.47 2.49
CA GLU A 16 -8.21 -8.29 1.67
C GLU A 16 -7.82 -7.72 0.30
N PRO A 17 -7.34 -8.54 -0.65
CA PRO A 17 -6.82 -8.05 -1.93
C PRO A 17 -7.88 -7.32 -2.77
N ASN A 18 -9.16 -7.69 -2.63
CA ASN A 18 -10.28 -7.05 -3.34
C ASN A 18 -10.83 -5.81 -2.61
N SER A 19 -10.26 -5.42 -1.46
CA SER A 19 -10.73 -4.28 -0.67
C SER A 19 -9.64 -3.23 -0.43
N SER A 20 -8.36 -3.61 -0.58
CA SER A 20 -7.24 -2.71 -0.32
C SER A 20 -6.00 -3.05 -1.12
N ALA A 21 -5.27 -2.01 -1.53
CA ALA A 21 -3.96 -2.15 -2.18
C ALA A 21 -2.92 -2.84 -1.28
N ALA A 22 -3.00 -2.63 0.03
CA ALA A 22 -2.15 -3.33 1.01
C ALA A 22 -2.40 -4.85 0.98
N GLY A 23 -3.66 -5.28 0.92
CA GLY A 23 -4.01 -6.70 0.77
C GLY A 23 -3.44 -7.30 -0.52
N SER A 24 -3.57 -6.59 -1.65
CA SER A 24 -2.98 -7.02 -2.94
C SER A 24 -1.46 -7.13 -2.85
N ARG A 25 -0.77 -6.17 -2.20
CA ARG A 25 0.68 -6.22 -1.98
C ARG A 25 1.09 -7.42 -1.13
N THR A 26 0.39 -7.67 -0.04
CA THR A 26 0.64 -8.85 0.80
C THR A 26 0.56 -10.14 -0.02
N MET A 27 -0.44 -10.27 -0.88
CA MET A 27 -0.58 -11.43 -1.77
C MET A 27 0.57 -11.56 -2.76
N GLN A 28 1.05 -10.45 -3.30
CA GLN A 28 2.20 -10.44 -4.20
C GLN A 28 3.47 -10.94 -3.50
N LEU A 29 3.72 -10.52 -2.25
CA LEU A 29 4.85 -11.04 -1.45
C LEU A 29 4.71 -12.53 -1.14
N ILE A 30 3.53 -12.97 -0.71
CA ILE A 30 3.20 -14.38 -0.45
C ILE A 30 3.50 -15.22 -1.70
N GLU A 31 3.07 -14.77 -2.87
CA GLU A 31 3.31 -15.47 -4.14
C GLU A 31 4.82 -15.65 -4.41
N GLN A 32 5.63 -14.61 -4.19
CA GLN A 32 7.07 -14.72 -4.39
C GLN A 32 7.73 -15.71 -3.43
N PHE A 33 7.31 -15.74 -2.18
CA PHE A 33 7.82 -16.68 -1.18
C PHE A 33 7.41 -18.12 -1.50
N LYS A 34 6.16 -18.33 -1.94
CA LYS A 34 5.69 -19.64 -2.40
C LYS A 34 6.46 -20.16 -3.62
N HIS A 35 6.83 -19.28 -4.56
CA HIS A 35 7.66 -19.65 -5.71
C HIS A 35 9.07 -20.15 -5.30
N GLN A 36 9.53 -19.80 -4.08
CA GLN A 36 10.76 -20.36 -3.52
C GLN A 36 10.54 -21.68 -2.75
N ASN A 37 9.32 -22.20 -2.72
CA ASN A 37 8.89 -23.33 -1.89
C ASN A 37 9.16 -23.11 -0.38
N TRP A 38 9.04 -21.85 0.07
CA TRP A 38 9.17 -21.51 1.48
C TRP A 38 7.85 -21.76 2.22
N HIS A 39 7.97 -22.27 3.42
CA HIS A 39 6.80 -22.45 4.29
C HIS A 39 6.35 -21.12 4.86
N ILE A 40 5.05 -20.85 4.87
CA ILE A 40 4.48 -19.57 5.33
C ILE A 40 3.44 -19.81 6.40
N THR A 41 3.62 -19.14 7.53
CA THR A 41 2.62 -18.96 8.58
C THR A 41 2.20 -17.50 8.59
N PHE A 42 0.91 -17.20 8.55
CA PHE A 42 0.38 -15.83 8.64
C PHE A 42 -0.32 -15.64 9.98
N ALA A 43 0.17 -14.69 10.79
CA ALA A 43 -0.35 -14.36 12.10
C ALA A 43 -0.97 -12.97 12.12
N CYS A 44 -2.11 -12.80 12.79
CA CYS A 44 -2.77 -11.50 12.92
C CYS A 44 -3.55 -11.42 14.23
N ALA A 45 -3.55 -10.23 14.85
CA ALA A 45 -4.33 -9.94 16.06
C ALA A 45 -5.70 -9.29 15.77
N ALA A 46 -5.97 -8.93 14.51
CA ALA A 46 -7.25 -8.34 14.13
C ALA A 46 -8.36 -9.39 14.09
N ALA A 47 -9.59 -8.95 14.33
CA ALA A 47 -10.77 -9.77 14.08
C ALA A 47 -10.82 -10.24 12.61
N ASP A 48 -11.38 -11.40 12.38
CA ASP A 48 -11.53 -11.94 11.03
C ASP A 48 -12.50 -11.08 10.20
N SER A 49 -12.27 -11.06 8.90
CA SER A 49 -13.08 -10.30 7.94
C SER A 49 -13.72 -11.25 6.93
N PRO A 50 -15.00 -11.03 6.55
CA PRO A 50 -15.64 -11.83 5.51
C PRO A 50 -15.02 -11.61 4.11
N PHE A 51 -14.08 -10.66 3.99
CA PHE A 51 -13.39 -10.33 2.75
C PHE A 51 -11.93 -10.78 2.75
N SER A 52 -11.47 -11.42 3.83
CA SER A 52 -10.13 -12.00 3.90
C SER A 52 -9.98 -13.18 2.94
N ILE A 53 -8.74 -13.43 2.54
CA ILE A 53 -8.40 -14.60 1.68
C ILE A 53 -8.66 -15.90 2.43
N ASP A 54 -8.87 -16.98 1.67
CA ASP A 54 -8.81 -18.35 2.20
C ASP A 54 -7.35 -18.82 2.26
N PHE A 55 -6.81 -18.87 3.47
CA PHE A 55 -5.44 -19.30 3.72
C PHE A 55 -5.24 -20.81 3.47
N GLN A 56 -6.29 -21.62 3.65
CA GLN A 56 -6.22 -23.07 3.45
C GLN A 56 -6.04 -23.41 1.96
N GLU A 57 -6.78 -22.73 1.08
CA GLU A 57 -6.62 -22.89 -0.37
C GLU A 57 -5.20 -22.54 -0.84
N LEU A 58 -4.56 -21.62 -0.13
CA LEU A 58 -3.18 -21.22 -0.42
C LEU A 58 -2.13 -22.12 0.24
N GLY A 59 -2.52 -23.08 1.09
CA GLY A 59 -1.60 -23.89 1.85
C GLY A 59 -0.77 -23.09 2.86
N ILE A 60 -1.35 -22.02 3.44
CA ILE A 60 -0.74 -21.13 4.42
C ILE A 60 -1.40 -21.39 5.78
N GLU A 61 -0.58 -21.54 6.80
CA GLU A 61 -1.07 -21.67 8.17
C GLU A 61 -1.57 -20.30 8.67
N LYS A 62 -2.86 -20.25 9.08
CA LYS A 62 -3.52 -19.06 9.63
C LYS A 62 -3.53 -19.13 11.15
N ILE A 63 -2.92 -18.15 11.83
CA ILE A 63 -2.80 -18.09 13.28
C ILE A 63 -3.36 -16.78 13.82
N THR A 64 -4.33 -16.87 14.74
CA THR A 64 -4.78 -15.72 15.51
C THR A 64 -3.83 -15.51 16.70
N ILE A 65 -3.32 -14.30 16.85
CA ILE A 65 -2.43 -13.91 17.94
C ILE A 65 -3.07 -12.80 18.78
N GLU A 66 -2.58 -12.60 20.00
CA GLU A 66 -3.11 -11.60 20.91
C GLU A 66 -2.10 -10.49 21.16
N LEU A 67 -2.59 -9.26 21.24
CA LEU A 67 -1.77 -8.11 21.66
C LEU A 67 -1.47 -8.19 23.15
N ASN A 68 -0.25 -7.82 23.53
CA ASN A 68 0.19 -7.77 24.93
C ASN A 68 -0.04 -9.08 25.72
N ASN A 69 0.15 -10.22 25.07
CA ASN A 69 -0.05 -11.53 25.67
C ASN A 69 1.19 -12.41 25.43
N SER A 70 1.60 -13.17 26.48
CA SER A 70 2.73 -14.09 26.40
C SER A 70 2.47 -15.35 25.57
N SER A 71 1.23 -15.62 25.17
CA SER A 71 0.90 -16.70 24.22
C SER A 71 1.69 -16.57 22.91
N PHE A 72 1.97 -15.35 22.46
CA PHE A 72 2.82 -15.11 21.30
C PHE A 72 4.27 -15.56 21.54
N ASP A 73 4.79 -15.39 22.76
CA ASP A 73 6.16 -15.82 23.10
C ASP A 73 6.29 -17.35 23.01
N GLU A 74 5.29 -18.08 23.47
CA GLU A 74 5.25 -19.55 23.35
C GLU A 74 5.08 -19.99 21.91
N PHE A 75 4.18 -19.35 21.16
CA PHE A 75 3.98 -19.60 19.74
C PHE A 75 5.29 -19.43 18.94
N ILE A 76 5.97 -18.31 19.11
CA ILE A 76 7.16 -18.04 18.30
C ILE A 76 8.36 -18.88 18.70
N LYS A 77 8.47 -19.29 20.00
CA LYS A 77 9.48 -20.25 20.45
C LYS A 77 9.29 -21.65 19.81
N GLN A 78 8.06 -22.07 19.61
CA GLN A 78 7.77 -23.35 18.94
C GLN A 78 7.97 -23.25 17.44
N LEU A 79 7.54 -22.14 16.81
CA LEU A 79 7.59 -21.94 15.37
C LEU A 79 9.04 -21.83 14.85
N GLN A 80 9.90 -21.12 15.58
CA GLN A 80 11.30 -20.84 15.20
C GLN A 80 11.44 -20.40 13.73
N PRO A 81 10.76 -19.32 13.28
CA PRO A 81 10.85 -18.87 11.89
C PRO A 81 12.27 -18.40 11.57
N THR A 82 12.69 -18.61 10.31
CA THR A 82 13.97 -18.10 9.82
C THR A 82 13.86 -16.67 9.31
N ILE A 83 12.66 -16.26 8.88
CA ILE A 83 12.35 -14.92 8.39
C ILE A 83 11.03 -14.47 9.04
N VAL A 84 10.99 -13.22 9.49
CA VAL A 84 9.76 -12.60 9.98
C VAL A 84 9.49 -11.34 9.18
N VAL A 85 8.35 -11.29 8.49
CA VAL A 85 7.87 -10.11 7.75
C VAL A 85 6.78 -9.44 8.56
N ILE A 86 6.99 -8.17 8.90
CA ILE A 86 6.13 -7.41 9.80
C ILE A 86 5.43 -6.30 9.00
N ASP A 87 4.09 -6.31 9.00
CA ASP A 87 3.28 -5.33 8.30
C ASP A 87 3.16 -4.04 9.14
N ARG A 88 3.85 -3.00 8.72
CA ARG A 88 3.88 -1.65 9.31
C ARG A 88 4.56 -1.54 10.67
N PHE A 89 5.00 -0.33 10.97
CA PHE A 89 5.74 -0.02 12.20
C PHE A 89 4.97 -0.32 13.49
N MET A 90 3.65 -0.15 13.49
CA MET A 90 2.81 -0.39 14.67
C MET A 90 2.82 -1.87 15.09
N ILE A 91 2.88 -2.78 14.13
CA ILE A 91 2.99 -4.22 14.40
C ILE A 91 4.41 -4.59 14.83
N GLU A 92 5.41 -3.91 14.27
CA GLU A 92 6.80 -4.06 14.72
C GLU A 92 6.94 -3.66 16.19
N GLU A 93 6.36 -2.55 16.62
CA GLU A 93 6.36 -2.12 18.02
C GLU A 93 5.69 -3.13 18.96
N GLN A 94 4.64 -3.81 18.52
CA GLN A 94 3.92 -4.79 19.33
C GLN A 94 4.67 -6.12 19.44
N PHE A 95 5.21 -6.62 18.35
CA PHE A 95 5.72 -7.98 18.25
C PHE A 95 7.22 -8.06 17.97
N GLY A 96 7.85 -7.04 17.38
CA GLY A 96 9.25 -7.07 16.96
C GLY A 96 10.24 -7.35 18.09
N TRP A 97 10.01 -6.81 19.28
CA TRP A 97 10.84 -7.08 20.44
C TRP A 97 10.74 -8.54 20.91
N ARG A 98 9.56 -9.17 20.80
CA ARG A 98 9.34 -10.59 21.14
C ARG A 98 10.08 -11.49 20.16
N VAL A 99 10.01 -11.14 18.87
CA VAL A 99 10.80 -11.80 17.80
C VAL A 99 12.30 -11.69 18.09
N ALA A 100 12.77 -10.49 18.45
CA ALA A 100 14.18 -10.26 18.74
C ALA A 100 14.66 -11.07 19.98
N GLU A 101 13.80 -11.24 20.99
CA GLU A 101 14.12 -11.99 22.21
C GLU A 101 14.11 -13.51 21.99
N HIS A 102 13.10 -14.03 21.28
CA HIS A 102 12.89 -15.48 21.19
C HIS A 102 13.43 -16.13 19.91
N CYS A 103 13.62 -15.34 18.84
CA CYS A 103 14.18 -15.78 17.57
C CYS A 103 15.27 -14.81 17.10
N PRO A 104 16.37 -14.65 17.87
CA PRO A 104 17.40 -13.65 17.58
C PRO A 104 18.10 -13.85 16.22
N ASN A 105 18.07 -15.05 15.68
CA ASN A 105 18.67 -15.38 14.38
C ASN A 105 17.70 -15.23 13.20
N ALA A 106 16.42 -14.94 13.43
CA ALA A 106 15.47 -14.68 12.37
C ALA A 106 15.76 -13.34 11.67
N LEU A 107 15.72 -13.33 10.34
CA LEU A 107 15.79 -12.11 9.53
C LEU A 107 14.47 -11.32 9.74
N ARG A 108 14.53 -10.07 10.19
CA ARG A 108 13.37 -9.21 10.42
C ARG A 108 13.20 -8.22 9.28
N ILE A 109 12.10 -8.33 8.58
CA ILE A 109 11.75 -7.48 7.44
C ILE A 109 10.52 -6.66 7.82
N LEU A 110 10.59 -5.34 7.65
CA LEU A 110 9.45 -4.44 7.79
C LEU A 110 8.85 -4.16 6.40
N ASP A 111 7.59 -4.47 6.17
CA ASP A 111 6.85 -3.97 5.01
C ASP A 111 6.12 -2.69 5.42
N THR A 112 6.59 -1.55 4.94
CA THR A 112 6.08 -0.24 5.38
C THR A 112 4.70 0.07 4.84
N ILE A 113 4.31 -0.52 3.69
CA ILE A 113 3.10 -0.22 2.91
C ILE A 113 3.09 1.22 2.39
N ASP A 114 3.19 2.20 3.27
CA ASP A 114 3.45 3.62 3.04
C ASP A 114 4.12 4.22 4.28
N LEU A 115 4.74 5.38 4.16
CA LEU A 115 5.21 6.14 5.30
C LEU A 115 4.05 6.87 5.97
N HIS A 116 3.60 6.34 7.10
CA HIS A 116 2.49 6.91 7.87
C HIS A 116 2.79 8.33 8.35
N CYS A 117 4.03 8.61 8.75
CA CYS A 117 4.44 9.96 9.17
C CYS A 117 4.28 10.96 8.02
N LEU A 118 4.67 10.60 6.80
CA LEU A 118 4.49 11.44 5.61
C LEU A 118 3.01 11.69 5.31
N ARG A 119 2.20 10.63 5.32
CA ARG A 119 0.77 10.72 5.07
C ARG A 119 0.05 11.63 6.06
N LEU A 120 0.36 11.47 7.36
CA LEU A 120 -0.24 12.28 8.42
C LEU A 120 0.24 13.74 8.38
N ALA A 121 1.53 13.97 8.14
CA ALA A 121 2.07 15.33 8.02
C ALA A 121 1.43 16.09 6.85
N ARG A 122 1.32 15.46 5.67
CA ARG A 122 0.62 16.03 4.51
C ARG A 122 -0.86 16.29 4.79
N GLN A 123 -1.54 15.38 5.49
CA GLN A 123 -2.95 15.55 5.88
C GLN A 123 -3.13 16.74 6.84
N ASN A 124 -2.23 16.91 7.81
CA ASN A 124 -2.28 18.02 8.75
C ASN A 124 -2.00 19.37 8.07
N ALA A 125 -0.97 19.45 7.24
CA ALA A 125 -0.68 20.63 6.44
C ALA A 125 -1.87 21.03 5.55
N PHE A 126 -2.51 20.03 4.92
CA PHE A 126 -3.74 20.24 4.14
C PHE A 126 -4.88 20.80 4.99
N LYS A 127 -5.14 20.24 6.19
CA LYS A 127 -6.19 20.73 7.11
C LYS A 127 -5.93 22.16 7.60
N GLU A 128 -4.67 22.51 7.72
CA GLU A 128 -4.22 23.86 8.12
C GLU A 128 -4.13 24.84 6.94
N ASN A 129 -4.53 24.42 5.73
CA ASN A 129 -4.45 25.22 4.50
C ASN A 129 -3.06 25.80 4.23
N ARG A 130 -2.01 25.04 4.49
CA ARG A 130 -0.62 25.42 4.21
C ARG A 130 0.11 24.35 3.41
N PRO A 131 1.19 24.71 2.71
CA PRO A 131 2.03 23.72 2.05
C PRO A 131 2.69 22.79 3.07
N PHE A 132 2.89 21.55 2.67
CA PHE A 132 3.69 20.56 3.40
C PHE A 132 5.18 20.91 3.29
N SER A 133 5.94 20.68 4.36
CA SER A 133 7.39 20.77 4.40
C SER A 133 8.02 19.55 5.10
N ASN A 134 9.32 19.33 4.87
CA ASN A 134 10.03 18.24 5.57
C ASN A 134 10.09 18.45 7.08
N GLU A 135 9.97 19.66 7.57
CA GLU A 135 9.92 19.97 9.01
C GLU A 135 8.70 19.34 9.68
N ASP A 136 7.59 19.22 8.94
CA ASP A 136 6.36 18.59 9.44
C ASP A 136 6.56 17.11 9.81
N ILE A 137 7.44 16.41 9.08
CA ILE A 137 7.78 15.02 9.43
C ILE A 137 8.90 14.93 10.47
N LEU A 138 9.90 15.80 10.41
CA LEU A 138 11.03 15.79 11.35
C LEU A 138 10.61 16.07 12.79
N THR A 139 9.55 16.84 13.01
CA THR A 139 8.98 17.14 14.32
C THR A 139 7.89 16.17 14.77
N SER A 140 7.49 15.22 13.91
CA SER A 140 6.39 14.29 14.15
C SER A 140 6.77 13.17 15.13
N GLU A 141 5.92 12.94 16.14
CA GLU A 141 6.06 11.78 17.05
C GLU A 141 5.88 10.45 16.28
N VAL A 142 5.03 10.43 15.26
CA VAL A 142 4.83 9.24 14.41
C VAL A 142 6.11 8.93 13.63
N ALA A 143 6.81 9.95 13.13
CA ALA A 143 8.08 9.75 12.43
C ALA A 143 9.14 9.13 13.35
N LYS A 144 9.26 9.57 14.60
CA LYS A 144 10.21 8.99 15.57
C LYS A 144 9.97 7.48 15.74
N ARG A 145 8.71 7.07 15.84
CA ARG A 145 8.32 5.67 16.01
C ARG A 145 8.57 4.84 14.75
N GLU A 146 8.15 5.36 13.59
CA GLU A 146 8.29 4.69 12.31
C GLU A 146 9.77 4.53 11.91
N ILE A 147 10.56 5.57 12.05
CA ILE A 147 12.01 5.54 11.82
C ILE A 147 12.72 4.58 12.80
N ALA A 148 12.32 4.56 14.07
CA ALA A 148 12.86 3.60 15.03
C ALA A 148 12.57 2.15 14.63
N SER A 149 11.38 1.86 14.08
CA SER A 149 11.02 0.53 13.58
C SER A 149 11.88 0.11 12.37
N ILE A 150 12.17 1.05 11.45
CA ILE A 150 13.10 0.81 10.33
C ILE A 150 14.49 0.40 10.86
N TYR A 151 15.01 1.11 11.85
CA TYR A 151 16.31 0.79 12.45
C TYR A 151 16.32 -0.54 13.25
N ARG A 152 15.19 -0.95 13.85
CA ARG A 152 15.09 -2.23 14.57
C ARG A 152 14.98 -3.44 13.64
N CYS A 153 14.58 -3.24 12.40
CA CYS A 153 14.52 -4.29 11.38
C CYS A 153 15.85 -4.40 10.59
N ASP A 154 16.06 -5.56 9.99
CA ASP A 154 17.24 -5.81 9.17
C ASP A 154 17.07 -5.25 7.75
N CYS A 155 15.81 -5.13 7.28
CA CYS A 155 15.46 -4.56 6.00
C CYS A 155 14.03 -4.02 6.04
N SER A 156 13.80 -2.87 5.40
CA SER A 156 12.46 -2.33 5.18
C SER A 156 12.13 -2.33 3.70
N LEU A 157 10.99 -2.93 3.33
CA LEU A 157 10.49 -2.96 1.96
C LEU A 157 9.74 -1.66 1.67
N MET A 158 10.28 -0.89 0.74
CA MET A 158 9.74 0.41 0.34
C MET A 158 8.96 0.26 -0.95
N ILE A 159 7.67 0.58 -0.93
CA ILE A 159 6.84 0.53 -2.13
C ILE A 159 7.08 1.72 -3.05
N SER A 160 7.47 2.86 -2.52
CA SER A 160 7.62 4.14 -3.21
C SER A 160 9.08 4.57 -3.27
N SER A 161 9.58 4.88 -4.47
CA SER A 161 10.92 5.45 -4.65
C SER A 161 11.04 6.85 -4.04
N TYR A 162 9.96 7.64 -4.03
CA TYR A 162 9.92 8.93 -3.35
C TYR A 162 10.16 8.78 -1.84
N GLU A 163 9.48 7.84 -1.20
CA GLU A 163 9.63 7.58 0.23
C GLU A 163 11.01 7.02 0.56
N MET A 164 11.55 6.17 -0.30
CA MET A 164 12.91 5.66 -0.15
C MET A 164 13.95 6.79 -0.21
N ASN A 165 13.81 7.74 -1.15
CA ASN A 165 14.66 8.91 -1.24
C ASN A 165 14.49 9.82 -0.01
N LEU A 166 13.26 10.05 0.43
CA LEU A 166 12.96 10.83 1.64
C LEU A 166 13.67 10.26 2.88
N LEU A 167 13.64 8.93 3.05
CA LEU A 167 14.32 8.27 4.17
C LEU A 167 15.85 8.46 4.10
N GLN A 168 16.44 8.38 2.91
CA GLN A 168 17.87 8.56 2.71
C GLN A 168 18.29 10.02 2.84
N ASP A 169 17.54 10.93 2.24
CA ASP A 169 17.93 12.34 2.11
C ASP A 169 17.60 13.17 3.36
N VAL A 170 16.44 12.92 3.98
CA VAL A 170 15.96 13.69 5.15
C VAL A 170 16.37 12.99 6.45
N PHE A 171 16.06 11.72 6.61
CA PHE A 171 16.34 10.98 7.83
C PHE A 171 17.72 10.32 7.87
N LYS A 172 18.48 10.38 6.76
CA LYS A 172 19.83 9.81 6.65
C LYS A 172 19.88 8.30 6.95
N ILE A 173 18.81 7.58 6.63
CA ILE A 173 18.76 6.12 6.79
C ILE A 173 19.75 5.48 5.80
N ASP A 174 20.57 4.57 6.30
CA ASP A 174 21.49 3.81 5.46
C ASP A 174 20.68 2.96 4.44
N LYS A 175 21.05 3.10 3.15
CA LYS A 175 20.45 2.31 2.07
C LYS A 175 20.50 0.80 2.30
N ALA A 176 21.46 0.33 3.12
CA ALA A 176 21.56 -1.07 3.49
C ALA A 176 20.34 -1.58 4.31
N LEU A 177 19.56 -0.68 4.92
CA LEU A 177 18.33 -1.01 5.65
C LEU A 177 17.07 -0.91 4.79
N LEU A 178 17.19 -0.47 3.54
CA LEU A 178 16.07 -0.21 2.65
C LEU A 178 16.15 -1.11 1.41
N HIS A 179 14.99 -1.56 0.93
CA HIS A 179 14.89 -2.28 -0.34
C HIS A 179 13.64 -1.81 -1.10
N TYR A 180 13.84 -1.32 -2.33
CA TYR A 180 12.74 -0.92 -3.19
C TYR A 180 11.99 -2.14 -3.69
N THR A 181 10.74 -2.26 -3.33
CA THR A 181 9.85 -3.35 -3.74
C THR A 181 8.49 -2.73 -4.09
N PRO A 182 8.28 -2.26 -5.33
CA PRO A 182 6.98 -1.73 -5.78
C PRO A 182 5.94 -2.84 -5.86
N PHE A 183 4.76 -2.56 -6.42
CA PHE A 183 3.84 -3.61 -6.84
C PHE A 183 4.52 -4.54 -7.84
N LEU A 184 4.30 -5.85 -7.70
CA LEU A 184 4.88 -6.89 -8.54
C LEU A 184 3.83 -7.34 -9.56
N LEU A 185 3.88 -6.80 -10.78
CA LEU A 185 2.86 -7.00 -11.78
C LEU A 185 3.40 -7.80 -12.98
N ASN A 186 2.58 -8.68 -13.52
CA ASN A 186 2.89 -9.33 -14.77
C ASN A 186 2.88 -8.28 -15.90
N PRO A 187 3.83 -8.34 -16.84
CA PRO A 187 3.79 -7.48 -18.01
C PRO A 187 2.50 -7.68 -18.81
N ILE A 188 1.91 -6.59 -19.25
CA ILE A 188 0.74 -6.60 -20.11
C ILE A 188 1.21 -6.96 -21.51
N GLN A 189 0.68 -8.06 -22.06
CA GLN A 189 0.99 -8.55 -23.40
C GLN A 189 0.01 -7.98 -24.44
N GLU A 190 0.40 -8.01 -25.69
CA GLU A 190 -0.46 -7.54 -26.79
C GLU A 190 -1.81 -8.30 -26.82
N ASN A 191 -1.79 -9.61 -26.56
CA ASN A 191 -3.01 -10.42 -26.49
C ASN A 191 -3.95 -10.02 -25.32
N ASP A 192 -3.42 -9.46 -24.23
CA ASP A 192 -4.25 -8.99 -23.12
C ASP A 192 -5.07 -7.78 -23.56
N THR A 193 -4.45 -6.87 -24.34
CA THR A 193 -5.07 -5.62 -24.77
C THR A 193 -6.15 -5.83 -25.83
N THR A 194 -6.08 -6.90 -26.63
CA THR A 194 -7.09 -7.22 -27.65
C THR A 194 -8.45 -7.57 -27.05
N ASN A 195 -8.48 -8.01 -25.82
CA ASN A 195 -9.72 -8.36 -25.10
C ASN A 195 -10.32 -7.18 -24.31
N TRP A 196 -9.65 -6.01 -24.32
CA TRP A 196 -10.19 -4.85 -23.64
C TRP A 196 -11.33 -4.22 -24.43
N PRO A 197 -12.40 -3.75 -23.75
CA PRO A 197 -13.44 -2.99 -24.40
C PRO A 197 -12.87 -1.76 -25.13
N SER A 198 -13.38 -1.48 -26.30
CA SER A 198 -12.99 -0.32 -27.11
C SER A 198 -13.41 1.00 -26.43
N PHE A 199 -12.95 2.12 -26.96
CA PHE A 199 -13.35 3.44 -26.51
C PHE A 199 -14.87 3.63 -26.53
N GLU A 200 -15.54 3.11 -27.55
CA GLU A 200 -16.98 3.24 -27.73
C GLU A 200 -17.79 2.41 -26.72
N GLU A 201 -17.25 1.28 -26.27
CA GLU A 201 -17.90 0.37 -25.34
C GLU A 201 -17.76 0.83 -23.90
N ARG A 202 -16.80 1.71 -23.58
CA ARG A 202 -16.60 2.28 -22.24
C ARG A 202 -17.31 3.63 -22.11
N ALA A 203 -18.10 3.84 -21.07
CA ALA A 203 -19.00 4.99 -21.03
C ALA A 203 -18.93 5.90 -19.81
N HIS A 204 -18.46 5.44 -18.66
CA HIS A 204 -18.53 6.21 -17.41
C HIS A 204 -17.16 6.57 -16.84
N PHE A 205 -17.16 7.54 -15.96
CA PHE A 205 -16.03 7.81 -15.08
C PHE A 205 -16.08 6.91 -13.86
N VAL A 206 -14.93 6.59 -13.30
CA VAL A 206 -14.84 5.77 -12.09
C VAL A 206 -13.84 6.35 -11.09
N THR A 207 -14.13 6.15 -9.82
CA THR A 207 -13.13 6.19 -8.74
C THR A 207 -13.39 5.04 -7.78
N ILE A 208 -12.32 4.47 -7.21
CA ILE A 208 -12.41 3.36 -6.26
C ILE A 208 -11.46 3.58 -5.08
N GLY A 209 -11.84 3.09 -3.90
CA GLY A 209 -10.94 3.10 -2.75
C GLY A 209 -11.65 2.80 -1.45
N ASN A 210 -10.92 2.27 -0.47
CA ASN A 210 -11.44 2.03 0.87
C ASN A 210 -11.80 3.38 1.54
N PHE A 211 -13.03 3.53 2.00
CA PHE A 211 -13.54 4.77 2.62
C PHE A 211 -13.03 5.00 4.04
N LEU A 212 -12.46 4.00 4.70
CA LEU A 212 -11.76 4.18 5.97
C LEU A 212 -10.42 4.91 5.81
N HIS A 213 -9.90 4.98 4.57
CA HIS A 213 -8.68 5.68 4.26
C HIS A 213 -8.97 7.14 3.89
N GLU A 214 -8.58 8.06 4.78
CA GLU A 214 -8.92 9.49 4.69
C GLU A 214 -8.60 10.15 3.34
N PRO A 215 -7.45 9.89 2.67
CA PRO A 215 -7.21 10.43 1.33
C PRO A 215 -8.28 10.05 0.30
N ASN A 216 -8.85 8.84 0.39
CA ASN A 216 -9.91 8.40 -0.53
C ASN A 216 -11.23 9.14 -0.25
N TRP A 217 -11.61 9.24 1.02
CA TRP A 217 -12.78 10.01 1.42
C TRP A 217 -12.69 11.47 0.97
N ASN A 218 -11.55 12.11 1.25
CA ASN A 218 -11.28 13.48 0.84
C ASN A 218 -11.35 13.67 -0.69
N SER A 219 -10.81 12.72 -1.45
CA SER A 219 -10.85 12.73 -2.91
C SER A 219 -12.30 12.66 -3.44
N VAL A 220 -13.16 11.85 -2.83
CA VAL A 220 -14.58 11.73 -3.21
C VAL A 220 -15.34 13.02 -2.91
N LEU A 221 -15.08 13.68 -1.76
CA LEU A 221 -15.66 15.00 -1.45
C LEU A 221 -15.20 16.04 -2.47
N TYR A 222 -13.91 16.06 -2.82
CA TYR A 222 -13.37 17.00 -3.79
C TYR A 222 -13.94 16.79 -5.19
N LEU A 223 -14.15 15.54 -5.60
CA LEU A 223 -14.92 15.23 -6.81
C LEU A 223 -16.33 15.82 -6.73
N LYS A 224 -17.05 15.60 -5.64
CA LYS A 224 -18.42 16.04 -5.47
C LYS A 224 -18.59 17.55 -5.52
N GLU A 225 -17.72 18.28 -4.82
CA GLU A 225 -17.90 19.71 -4.55
C GLU A 225 -17.26 20.58 -5.63
N SER A 226 -16.13 20.18 -6.20
CA SER A 226 -15.30 21.05 -7.03
C SER A 226 -15.17 20.58 -8.48
N ILE A 227 -15.04 19.28 -8.74
CA ILE A 227 -14.67 18.77 -10.07
C ILE A 227 -15.89 18.28 -10.85
N TRP A 228 -16.71 17.42 -10.24
CA TRP A 228 -17.83 16.79 -10.93
C TRP A 228 -18.88 17.78 -11.48
N PRO A 229 -19.24 18.86 -10.79
CA PRO A 229 -20.16 19.87 -11.34
C PRO A 229 -19.65 20.47 -12.66
N LEU A 230 -18.32 20.68 -12.79
CA LEU A 230 -17.72 21.20 -14.02
C LEU A 230 -17.78 20.18 -15.16
N ILE A 231 -17.47 18.92 -14.88
CA ILE A 231 -17.57 17.83 -15.87
C ILE A 231 -19.02 17.65 -16.31
N ARG A 232 -19.94 17.61 -15.37
CA ARG A 232 -21.37 17.36 -15.63
C ARG A 232 -22.04 18.45 -16.46
N LYS A 233 -21.59 19.70 -16.32
CA LYS A 233 -22.03 20.82 -17.14
C LYS A 233 -21.77 20.59 -18.63
N GLU A 234 -20.59 20.09 -18.98
CA GLU A 234 -20.15 19.86 -20.35
C GLU A 234 -20.52 18.47 -20.90
N LEU A 235 -20.79 17.52 -20.01
CA LEU A 235 -21.18 16.15 -20.29
C LEU A 235 -22.47 15.79 -19.53
N PRO A 236 -23.64 16.30 -19.94
CA PRO A 236 -24.89 16.20 -19.18
C PRO A 236 -25.41 14.77 -18.95
N HIS A 237 -24.94 13.81 -19.69
CA HIS A 237 -25.34 12.39 -19.57
C HIS A 237 -24.24 11.49 -18.96
N ALA A 238 -23.05 12.05 -18.66
CA ALA A 238 -21.99 11.26 -18.07
C ALA A 238 -22.33 10.84 -16.62
N GLU A 239 -21.82 9.71 -16.21
CA GLU A 239 -21.94 9.20 -14.85
C GLU A 239 -20.56 9.05 -14.20
N LEU A 240 -20.47 9.31 -12.91
CA LEU A 240 -19.33 8.98 -12.08
C LEU A 240 -19.73 7.86 -11.11
N HIS A 241 -19.11 6.70 -11.30
CA HIS A 241 -19.32 5.54 -10.45
C HIS A 241 -18.25 5.52 -9.33
N ILE A 242 -18.69 5.58 -8.10
CA ILE A 242 -17.84 5.61 -6.91
C ILE A 242 -17.96 4.29 -6.18
N TYR A 243 -16.87 3.52 -6.19
CA TYR A 243 -16.77 2.26 -5.47
C TYR A 243 -15.88 2.39 -4.25
N GLY A 244 -16.17 1.61 -3.22
CA GLY A 244 -15.31 1.54 -2.07
C GLY A 244 -15.81 0.59 -1.01
N ALA A 245 -14.88 -0.10 -0.35
CA ALA A 245 -15.16 -0.91 0.81
C ALA A 245 -15.50 -0.01 2.02
N TYR A 246 -16.30 -0.53 2.93
CA TYR A 246 -16.70 0.09 4.20
C TYR A 246 -17.36 1.48 4.05
N PRO A 247 -18.40 1.62 3.21
CA PRO A 247 -19.09 2.90 3.05
C PRO A 247 -19.83 3.28 4.35
N SER A 248 -19.49 4.43 4.90
CA SER A 248 -20.23 5.00 6.03
C SER A 248 -21.56 5.64 5.57
N PRO A 249 -22.51 5.90 6.49
CA PRO A 249 -23.74 6.65 6.15
C PRO A 249 -23.47 7.98 5.44
N LYS A 250 -22.38 8.69 5.81
CA LYS A 250 -21.96 9.95 5.16
C LYS A 250 -21.60 9.74 3.68
N VAL A 251 -20.97 8.62 3.34
CA VAL A 251 -20.65 8.28 1.94
C VAL A 251 -21.95 8.08 1.16
N ASN A 252 -22.88 7.29 1.72
CA ASN A 252 -24.15 7.00 1.05
C ASN A 252 -25.00 8.25 0.80
N GLN A 253 -24.92 9.27 1.68
CA GLN A 253 -25.60 10.56 1.52
C GLN A 253 -25.11 11.36 0.30
N LEU A 254 -23.91 11.06 -0.23
CA LEU A 254 -23.40 11.71 -1.45
C LEU A 254 -24.06 11.18 -2.73
N HIS A 255 -24.76 10.05 -2.66
CA HIS A 255 -25.44 9.44 -3.81
C HIS A 255 -26.47 10.39 -4.42
N GLN A 256 -26.29 10.78 -5.68
CA GLN A 256 -27.16 11.75 -6.37
C GLN A 256 -27.35 11.38 -7.85
N PRO A 257 -28.27 10.46 -8.16
CA PRO A 257 -28.48 9.96 -9.52
C PRO A 257 -28.82 11.05 -10.53
N LYS A 258 -29.58 12.08 -10.12
CA LYS A 258 -29.95 13.21 -10.99
C LYS A 258 -28.74 13.94 -11.58
N THR A 259 -27.63 13.95 -10.86
CA THR A 259 -26.37 14.57 -11.33
C THR A 259 -25.37 13.53 -11.84
N GLY A 260 -25.73 12.26 -11.92
CA GLY A 260 -24.83 11.19 -12.33
C GLY A 260 -23.73 10.86 -11.33
N PHE A 261 -23.85 11.28 -10.06
CA PHE A 261 -22.89 10.97 -8.99
C PHE A 261 -23.36 9.74 -8.21
N LEU A 262 -22.82 8.57 -8.52
CA LEU A 262 -23.39 7.28 -8.12
C LEU A 262 -22.47 6.55 -7.13
N ILE A 263 -22.90 6.47 -5.87
CA ILE A 263 -22.22 5.59 -4.90
C ILE A 263 -22.70 4.15 -5.18
N LYS A 264 -21.74 3.28 -5.52
CA LYS A 264 -21.98 1.89 -5.93
C LYS A 264 -21.67 0.89 -4.79
N GLY A 265 -21.09 1.34 -3.68
CA GLY A 265 -20.66 0.45 -2.60
C GLY A 265 -19.38 -0.30 -2.91
N ARG A 266 -19.17 -1.44 -2.27
CA ARG A 266 -17.97 -2.26 -2.48
C ARG A 266 -17.99 -2.92 -3.87
N ALA A 267 -16.87 -2.84 -4.57
CA ALA A 267 -16.66 -3.62 -5.79
C ALA A 267 -16.31 -5.08 -5.43
N GLU A 268 -16.98 -6.03 -6.04
CA GLU A 268 -16.60 -7.45 -5.92
C GLU A 268 -15.30 -7.74 -6.66
N ASN A 269 -15.11 -7.07 -7.80
CA ASN A 269 -13.91 -7.15 -8.61
C ASN A 269 -13.52 -5.75 -9.10
N ALA A 270 -12.45 -5.19 -8.52
CA ALA A 270 -11.94 -3.87 -8.87
C ALA A 270 -11.43 -3.80 -10.32
N GLN A 271 -10.84 -4.88 -10.82
CA GLN A 271 -10.34 -4.95 -12.19
C GLN A 271 -11.49 -4.87 -13.21
N ALA A 272 -12.57 -5.61 -12.98
CA ALA A 272 -13.76 -5.54 -13.84
C ALA A 272 -14.41 -4.14 -13.81
N VAL A 273 -14.40 -3.48 -12.67
CA VAL A 273 -14.89 -2.09 -12.55
C VAL A 273 -14.03 -1.13 -13.37
N MET A 274 -12.72 -1.25 -13.31
CA MET A 274 -11.80 -0.43 -14.11
C MET A 274 -11.93 -0.74 -15.59
N LEU A 275 -11.96 -2.02 -15.97
CA LEU A 275 -12.06 -2.47 -17.38
C LEU A 275 -13.25 -1.85 -18.13
N ASN A 276 -14.37 -1.67 -17.44
CA ASN A 276 -15.61 -1.13 -18.05
C ASN A 276 -15.70 0.40 -17.99
N ALA A 277 -14.82 1.05 -17.26
CA ALA A 277 -14.80 2.51 -17.16
C ALA A 277 -14.01 3.16 -18.30
N ARG A 278 -14.44 4.33 -18.76
CA ARG A 278 -13.70 5.09 -19.76
C ARG A 278 -12.52 5.83 -19.16
N ILE A 279 -12.67 6.43 -17.97
CA ILE A 279 -11.63 7.21 -17.31
C ILE A 279 -11.71 7.01 -15.80
N CYS A 280 -10.56 6.82 -15.17
CA CYS A 280 -10.42 6.84 -13.70
C CYS A 280 -10.10 8.27 -13.21
N LEU A 281 -10.87 8.76 -12.23
CA LEU A 281 -10.64 10.06 -11.58
C LEU A 281 -10.07 9.85 -10.17
N ALA A 282 -8.88 10.38 -9.91
CA ALA A 282 -8.21 10.21 -8.62
C ALA A 282 -7.57 11.53 -8.14
N PRO A 283 -8.36 12.56 -7.76
CA PRO A 283 -7.85 13.86 -7.32
C PRO A 283 -7.43 13.82 -5.84
N LEU A 284 -6.31 13.17 -5.56
CA LEU A 284 -5.76 13.02 -4.22
C LEU A 284 -5.01 14.28 -3.81
N ARG A 285 -5.44 14.95 -2.73
CA ARG A 285 -4.83 16.20 -2.25
C ARG A 285 -3.72 15.96 -1.22
N PHE A 286 -3.71 14.80 -0.61
CA PHE A 286 -2.66 14.32 0.30
C PHE A 286 -2.62 12.80 0.30
N GLY A 287 -1.52 12.22 0.78
CA GLY A 287 -1.32 10.78 0.84
C GLY A 287 0.16 10.42 0.86
N ALA A 288 0.43 9.13 0.92
CA ALA A 288 1.75 8.52 0.81
C ALA A 288 1.65 7.18 0.07
N GLY A 289 2.73 6.49 -0.14
CA GLY A 289 2.78 5.22 -0.84
C GLY A 289 2.34 5.28 -2.30
N MET A 290 2.08 4.13 -2.89
CA MET A 290 1.54 4.00 -4.24
C MET A 290 0.02 3.86 -4.22
N LYS A 291 -0.63 4.35 -5.26
CA LYS A 291 -2.09 4.43 -5.38
C LYS A 291 -2.63 3.25 -6.18
N GLY A 292 -2.99 2.16 -5.48
CA GLY A 292 -3.47 0.93 -6.10
C GLY A 292 -4.54 1.14 -7.17
N LYS A 293 -5.48 2.06 -6.97
CA LYS A 293 -6.51 2.38 -7.98
C LYS A 293 -5.96 2.83 -9.33
N LEU A 294 -4.81 3.51 -9.33
CA LEU A 294 -4.15 3.95 -10.56
C LEU A 294 -3.38 2.79 -11.21
N ILE A 295 -2.85 1.87 -10.40
CA ILE A 295 -2.31 0.59 -10.88
C ILE A 295 -3.43 -0.23 -11.54
N ASP A 296 -4.56 -0.41 -10.83
CA ASP A 296 -5.71 -1.15 -11.36
C ASP A 296 -6.24 -0.53 -12.67
N ALA A 297 -6.30 0.79 -12.74
CA ALA A 297 -6.69 1.50 -13.96
C ALA A 297 -5.73 1.20 -15.13
N MET A 298 -4.42 1.36 -14.93
CA MET A 298 -3.42 1.10 -15.98
C MET A 298 -3.40 -0.36 -16.42
N THR A 299 -3.55 -1.32 -15.49
CA THR A 299 -3.58 -2.76 -15.81
C THR A 299 -4.82 -3.18 -16.60
N GLN A 300 -5.88 -2.37 -16.58
CA GLN A 300 -7.13 -2.61 -17.31
C GLN A 300 -7.30 -1.66 -18.52
N GLY A 301 -6.23 -0.98 -18.92
CA GLY A 301 -6.25 -0.05 -20.05
C GLY A 301 -7.24 1.11 -19.85
N THR A 302 -7.38 1.60 -18.62
CA THR A 302 -8.22 2.74 -18.28
C THR A 302 -7.36 3.95 -17.98
N PRO A 303 -7.33 4.97 -18.83
CA PRO A 303 -6.61 6.20 -18.57
C PRO A 303 -7.11 6.90 -17.32
N SER A 304 -6.24 7.71 -16.70
CA SER A 304 -6.60 8.38 -15.46
C SER A 304 -6.25 9.86 -15.46
N ILE A 305 -7.08 10.64 -14.75
CA ILE A 305 -6.72 11.99 -14.35
C ILE A 305 -6.43 11.96 -12.86
N THR A 306 -5.25 12.46 -12.50
CA THR A 306 -4.80 12.45 -11.11
C THR A 306 -4.03 13.73 -10.77
N THR A 307 -3.67 13.87 -9.51
CA THR A 307 -2.86 14.99 -9.00
C THR A 307 -1.37 14.61 -8.92
N THR A 308 -0.51 15.57 -8.67
CA THR A 308 0.92 15.34 -8.41
C THR A 308 1.11 14.31 -7.28
N ILE A 309 0.34 14.41 -6.19
CA ILE A 309 0.34 13.43 -5.09
C ILE A 309 -0.16 12.06 -5.55
N GLY A 310 -1.14 12.03 -6.45
CA GLY A 310 -1.66 10.77 -7.00
C GLY A 310 -0.64 10.01 -7.84
N ALA A 311 0.10 10.71 -8.69
CA ALA A 311 1.09 10.14 -9.60
C ALA A 311 2.48 9.94 -8.98
N GLU A 312 2.70 10.39 -7.73
CA GLU A 312 4.00 10.37 -7.07
C GLU A 312 4.62 8.96 -7.06
N ALA A 313 5.86 8.86 -7.55
CA ALA A 313 6.66 7.64 -7.65
C ALA A 313 6.07 6.53 -8.55
N MET A 314 5.05 6.83 -9.37
CA MET A 314 4.35 5.79 -10.12
C MET A 314 4.78 5.63 -11.58
N HIS A 315 5.45 6.61 -12.17
CA HIS A 315 5.75 6.59 -13.61
C HIS A 315 7.22 6.85 -13.97
N GLY A 316 8.10 7.15 -12.99
CA GLY A 316 9.48 7.52 -13.26
C GLY A 316 9.55 8.71 -14.22
N ASP A 317 10.35 8.57 -15.28
CA ASP A 317 10.47 9.58 -16.35
C ASP A 317 9.49 9.36 -17.52
N LEU A 318 8.60 8.36 -17.42
CA LEU A 318 7.62 8.08 -18.46
C LEU A 318 6.46 9.09 -18.42
N LYS A 319 5.85 9.30 -19.58
CA LYS A 319 4.63 10.10 -19.65
C LYS A 319 3.47 9.36 -18.97
N TRP A 320 2.65 10.09 -18.25
CA TRP A 320 1.49 9.54 -17.54
C TRP A 320 0.45 8.97 -18.51
N GLY A 321 -0.23 7.90 -18.09
CA GLY A 321 -1.36 7.29 -18.83
C GLY A 321 -2.65 8.10 -18.65
N GLY A 322 -2.65 9.32 -19.15
CA GLY A 322 -3.68 10.33 -18.97
C GLY A 322 -3.09 11.69 -18.64
N TYR A 323 -3.59 12.36 -17.57
CA TYR A 323 -3.13 13.69 -17.18
C TYR A 323 -2.87 13.81 -15.67
N ILE A 324 -1.90 14.66 -15.32
CA ILE A 324 -1.57 15.05 -13.94
C ILE A 324 -1.82 16.55 -13.81
N THR A 325 -2.69 16.95 -12.88
CA THR A 325 -2.94 18.37 -12.57
C THR A 325 -3.55 18.49 -11.18
N ASP A 326 -3.16 19.53 -10.45
CA ASP A 326 -3.65 19.84 -9.10
C ASP A 326 -4.79 20.88 -9.10
N ASP A 327 -4.97 21.61 -10.22
CA ASP A 327 -6.04 22.60 -10.38
C ASP A 327 -7.38 21.90 -10.74
N PRO A 328 -8.48 22.14 -10.00
CA PRO A 328 -9.75 21.45 -10.22
C PRO A 328 -10.42 21.81 -11.54
N VAL A 329 -10.20 23.01 -12.07
CA VAL A 329 -10.79 23.44 -13.35
C VAL A 329 -10.05 22.76 -14.49
N GLU A 330 -8.72 22.77 -14.46
CA GLU A 330 -7.90 22.06 -15.43
C GLU A 330 -8.17 20.53 -15.37
N PHE A 331 -8.31 19.97 -14.15
CA PHE A 331 -8.65 18.57 -13.94
C PHE A 331 -9.95 18.19 -14.67
N ALA A 332 -11.00 19.01 -14.50
CA ALA A 332 -12.27 18.82 -15.18
C ALA A 332 -12.13 18.94 -16.71
N GLN A 333 -11.39 19.94 -17.19
CA GLN A 333 -11.14 20.14 -18.64
C GLN A 333 -10.40 18.95 -19.25
N LYS A 334 -9.34 18.45 -18.60
CA LYS A 334 -8.60 17.26 -19.06
C LYS A 334 -9.47 16.01 -19.05
N ALA A 335 -10.33 15.83 -18.03
CA ALA A 335 -11.28 14.73 -17.97
C ALA A 335 -12.30 14.77 -19.13
N ILE A 336 -12.83 15.97 -19.42
CA ILE A 336 -13.78 16.18 -20.55
C ILE A 336 -13.08 15.93 -21.89
N HIS A 337 -11.87 16.46 -22.07
CA HIS A 337 -11.09 16.26 -23.29
C HIS A 337 -10.85 14.76 -23.53
N LEU A 338 -10.26 14.07 -22.57
CA LEU A 338 -9.94 12.65 -22.69
C LEU A 338 -11.20 11.77 -22.86
N TYR A 339 -12.34 12.20 -22.34
CA TYR A 339 -13.61 11.51 -22.53
C TYR A 339 -14.14 11.60 -23.97
N LYS A 340 -13.82 12.68 -24.70
CA LYS A 340 -14.28 12.95 -26.07
C LYS A 340 -13.28 12.54 -27.16
N ASP A 341 -11.98 12.60 -26.85
CA ASP A 341 -10.90 12.38 -27.82
C ASP A 341 -10.39 10.94 -27.76
N LYS A 342 -10.81 10.14 -28.76
CA LYS A 342 -10.42 8.74 -28.89
C LYS A 342 -8.92 8.56 -29.10
N THR A 343 -8.27 9.45 -29.85
CA THR A 343 -6.84 9.34 -30.20
C THR A 343 -5.99 9.52 -28.94
N ASP A 344 -6.23 10.59 -28.17
CA ASP A 344 -5.51 10.84 -26.93
C ASP A 344 -5.85 9.78 -25.86
N TRP A 345 -7.08 9.27 -25.84
CA TRP A 345 -7.47 8.17 -24.98
C TRP A 345 -6.63 6.91 -25.25
N LEU A 346 -6.50 6.50 -26.53
CA LEU A 346 -5.68 5.35 -26.93
C LEU A 346 -4.19 5.56 -26.63
N ASP A 347 -3.66 6.75 -26.87
CA ASP A 347 -2.28 7.10 -26.51
C ASP A 347 -2.07 7.02 -24.98
N SER A 348 -3.07 7.44 -24.21
CA SER A 348 -3.03 7.35 -22.75
C SER A 348 -3.06 5.90 -22.26
N VAL A 349 -3.84 5.03 -22.88
CA VAL A 349 -3.83 3.58 -22.63
C VAL A 349 -2.43 3.01 -22.84
N ASN A 350 -1.82 3.31 -24.02
CA ASN A 350 -0.48 2.82 -24.35
C ASN A 350 0.59 3.30 -23.36
N ARG A 351 0.50 4.55 -22.90
CA ARG A 351 1.40 5.09 -21.86
C ARG A 351 1.21 4.34 -20.53
N GLY A 352 -0.02 4.03 -20.15
CA GLY A 352 -0.31 3.21 -18.97
C GLY A 352 0.31 1.82 -19.04
N VAL A 353 0.21 1.14 -20.19
CA VAL A 353 0.86 -0.15 -20.47
C VAL A 353 2.39 -0.06 -20.31
N GLN A 354 3.00 0.99 -20.86
CA GLN A 354 4.45 1.22 -20.74
C GLN A 354 4.87 1.37 -19.28
N ILE A 355 4.11 2.13 -18.48
CA ILE A 355 4.38 2.30 -17.05
C ILE A 355 4.34 0.95 -16.33
N ILE A 356 3.28 0.15 -16.53
CA ILE A 356 3.18 -1.17 -15.93
C ILE A 356 4.36 -2.06 -16.29
N ASN A 357 4.70 -2.13 -17.58
CA ASN A 357 5.73 -3.04 -18.08
C ASN A 357 7.16 -2.62 -17.72
N GLN A 358 7.42 -1.32 -17.51
CA GLN A 358 8.77 -0.84 -17.21
C GLN A 358 9.02 -0.58 -15.72
N ILE A 359 8.02 -0.09 -14.99
CA ILE A 359 8.19 0.30 -13.58
C ILE A 359 7.81 -0.83 -12.61
N PHE A 360 6.83 -1.67 -12.99
CA PHE A 360 6.23 -2.65 -12.06
C PHE A 360 6.49 -4.10 -12.47
N GLU A 361 7.39 -4.34 -13.41
CA GLU A 361 7.68 -5.67 -13.95
C GLU A 361 8.10 -6.64 -12.82
N LYS A 362 7.28 -7.69 -12.64
CA LYS A 362 7.32 -8.61 -11.51
C LYS A 362 8.63 -9.38 -11.41
N GLN A 363 9.13 -9.93 -12.52
CA GLN A 363 10.25 -10.88 -12.47
C GLN A 363 11.54 -10.20 -12.00
N SER A 364 11.81 -8.98 -12.49
CA SER A 364 12.98 -8.20 -12.12
C SER A 364 12.96 -7.82 -10.64
N HIS A 365 11.83 -7.26 -10.16
CA HIS A 365 11.72 -6.84 -8.77
C HIS A 365 11.69 -8.04 -7.81
N ALA A 366 10.99 -9.11 -8.16
CA ALA A 366 10.96 -10.34 -7.37
C ALA A 366 12.36 -10.96 -7.23
N LYS A 367 13.12 -11.04 -8.34
CA LYS A 367 14.49 -11.53 -8.32
C LYS A 367 15.39 -10.69 -7.38
N LEU A 368 15.26 -9.37 -7.45
CA LEU A 368 16.03 -8.47 -6.58
C LEU A 368 15.64 -8.66 -5.10
N LEU A 369 14.37 -8.78 -4.79
CA LEU A 369 13.87 -9.04 -3.43
C LEU A 369 14.43 -10.38 -2.89
N ILE A 370 14.26 -11.44 -3.64
CA ILE A 370 14.72 -12.78 -3.20
C ILE A 370 16.24 -12.84 -3.02
N ASN A 371 17.00 -12.26 -3.95
CA ASN A 371 18.45 -12.14 -3.81
C ASN A 371 18.84 -11.34 -2.56
N ARG A 372 18.14 -10.24 -2.28
CA ARG A 372 18.36 -9.43 -1.08
C ARG A 372 18.10 -10.22 0.20
N ILE A 373 17.03 -11.00 0.25
CA ILE A 373 16.72 -11.86 1.40
C ILE A 373 17.82 -12.90 1.61
N PHE A 374 18.27 -13.56 0.56
CA PHE A 374 19.38 -14.53 0.68
C PHE A 374 20.68 -13.89 1.14
N ASP A 375 21.06 -12.72 0.59
CA ASP A 375 22.26 -12.01 1.01
C ASP A 375 22.20 -11.65 2.49
N LEU A 376 21.08 -11.09 2.95
CA LEU A 376 20.89 -10.73 4.34
C LEU A 376 20.89 -11.95 5.27
N THR A 377 20.24 -13.04 4.88
CA THR A 377 20.20 -14.27 5.68
C THR A 377 21.60 -14.85 5.85
N ASN A 378 22.40 -14.87 4.79
CA ASN A 378 23.76 -15.40 4.84
C ASN A 378 24.74 -14.50 5.61
N ASN A 379 24.48 -13.20 5.65
CA ASN A 379 25.39 -12.20 6.23
C ASN A 379 24.77 -11.46 7.44
N LEU A 380 23.73 -12.02 8.08
CA LEU A 380 22.90 -11.33 9.07
C LEU A 380 23.70 -10.71 10.22
N LYS A 381 24.65 -11.45 10.79
CA LYS A 381 25.49 -10.97 11.90
C LYS A 381 26.35 -9.77 11.48
N ALA A 382 26.98 -9.84 10.31
CA ALA A 382 27.82 -8.75 9.79
C ALA A 382 26.95 -7.53 9.38
N HIS A 383 25.76 -7.76 8.83
CA HIS A 383 24.80 -6.71 8.51
C HIS A 383 24.34 -5.95 9.77
N ARG A 384 23.93 -6.67 10.80
CA ARG A 384 23.50 -6.09 12.09
C ARG A 384 24.62 -5.32 12.79
N ALA A 385 25.86 -5.80 12.72
CA ALA A 385 27.00 -5.11 13.31
C ALA A 385 27.25 -3.71 12.71
N LYS A 386 26.84 -3.48 11.46
CA LYS A 386 26.92 -2.16 10.81
C LYS A 386 25.77 -1.22 11.22
N ASN A 387 24.64 -1.75 11.67
CA ASN A 387 23.49 -0.97 12.14
C ASN A 387 23.62 -0.68 13.64
N PHE A 388 24.59 0.16 14.01
CA PHE A 388 24.84 0.48 15.43
C PHE A 388 23.68 1.26 16.04
N ILE A 389 23.04 2.18 15.27
CA ILE A 389 21.84 2.93 15.74
C ILE A 389 20.72 1.96 16.09
N GLY A 390 20.42 1.00 15.20
CA GLY A 390 19.42 -0.03 15.45
C GLY A 390 19.72 -0.87 16.70
N SER A 391 20.98 -1.25 16.90
CA SER A 391 21.42 -1.96 18.11
C SER A 391 21.19 -1.14 19.38
N MET A 392 21.49 0.15 19.35
CA MET A 392 21.31 1.08 20.45
C MET A 392 19.81 1.28 20.77
N ILE A 393 18.97 1.52 19.74
CA ILE A 393 17.51 1.67 19.89
C ILE A 393 16.91 0.37 20.44
N THR A 394 17.31 -0.77 19.95
CA THR A 394 16.85 -2.08 20.42
C THR A 394 17.18 -2.28 21.90
N HIS A 395 18.39 -1.90 22.33
CA HIS A 395 18.81 -2.04 23.72
C HIS A 395 17.99 -1.21 24.69
N HIS A 396 17.63 0.03 24.33
CA HIS A 396 16.93 0.96 25.23
C HIS A 396 15.40 0.92 25.09
N THR A 397 14.88 0.88 23.87
CA THR A 397 13.43 1.03 23.62
C THR A 397 12.66 -0.27 23.83
N ILE A 398 13.28 -1.42 23.52
CA ILE A 398 12.65 -2.73 23.77
C ILE A 398 12.30 -2.92 25.25
N ALA A 399 13.14 -2.45 26.18
CA ALA A 399 12.88 -2.58 27.60
C ALA A 399 11.57 -1.90 28.02
N SER A 400 11.30 -0.68 27.55
CA SER A 400 10.06 0.05 27.87
C SER A 400 8.81 -0.67 27.36
N THR A 401 8.78 -1.06 26.10
CA THR A 401 7.64 -1.76 25.47
C THR A 401 7.41 -3.13 26.11
N LYS A 402 8.49 -3.86 26.37
CA LYS A 402 8.45 -5.16 27.05
C LYS A 402 7.81 -5.07 28.43
N TYR A 403 8.25 -4.14 29.25
CA TYR A 403 7.72 -4.01 30.60
C TYR A 403 6.29 -3.46 30.61
N MET A 404 5.95 -2.54 29.71
CA MET A 404 4.59 -2.05 29.55
C MET A 404 3.64 -3.18 29.12
N SER A 405 4.02 -4.00 28.14
CA SER A 405 3.22 -5.15 27.69
C SER A 405 2.99 -6.17 28.81
N ARG A 406 4.05 -6.52 29.56
CA ARG A 406 3.94 -7.43 30.71
C ARG A 406 3.07 -6.84 31.83
N TRP A 407 3.16 -5.55 32.07
CA TRP A 407 2.31 -4.88 33.05
C TRP A 407 0.83 -4.93 32.64
N ILE A 408 0.52 -4.69 31.36
CA ILE A 408 -0.85 -4.80 30.81
C ILE A 408 -1.35 -6.24 30.95
N GLU A 409 -0.53 -7.22 30.60
CA GLU A 409 -0.87 -8.65 30.74
C GLU A 409 -1.23 -9.00 32.19
N GLU A 410 -0.40 -8.60 33.14
CA GLU A 410 -0.67 -8.86 34.57
C GLU A 410 -1.93 -8.12 35.09
N LYS A 411 -2.19 -6.93 34.59
CA LYS A 411 -3.41 -6.18 34.89
C LYS A 411 -4.65 -6.90 34.39
N ASN A 412 -4.60 -7.44 33.18
CA ASN A 412 -5.73 -8.14 32.56
C ASN A 412 -6.04 -9.49 33.22
N LYS A 413 -5.04 -10.18 33.79
CA LYS A 413 -5.25 -11.42 34.58
C LYS A 413 -6.03 -11.20 35.88
N LYS A 414 -6.08 -9.95 36.38
CA LYS A 414 -6.76 -9.61 37.64
C LYS A 414 -8.21 -9.14 37.41
N GLN A 415 -8.67 -9.06 36.19
CA GLN A 415 -10.05 -8.82 35.80
C GLN A 415 -10.71 -10.14 35.31
#